data_db02c409a207a2d94444b59d90db6692
#
_entry.id   db02c409a207a2d94444b59d90db6692
#
_cell.length_a   1.000
_cell.length_b   1.000
_cell.length_c   1.000
_cell.angle_alpha   90.00
_cell.angle_beta   90.00
_cell.angle_gamma   90.00
#
_symmetry.space_group_name_H-M   'P 1'
#
loop_
_entity.id
_entity.type
_entity.pdbx_description
1 polymer ?
#
loop_
_entity_poly.entity_id
_entity_poly.type
_entity_poly.pdbx_seq_one_letter_code
_entity_poly.pdbx_strand_id
1 'polypeptide(L)'
;MAESGAARVTASRLLRWLRRLDILFGTAWRAAPLLGCECVLAALGSSLLLLAYPLGFRAIVDGALAHKPGRIVTGLIIVAVAFPGGWVLQLIGGALNAKMTDLANLRLGLRIGDLTCEAPFLEHFERPDYLAEIDTLRERRRTLAGAPAQTLGMIRSGLQFVGAAVLLALVWPPLIVVPLLAIAPAVADRKAAKVEKRSDDDLADPRRLLGDLFSLASTAAPARELRTFGATDGLLARHVRLGDEINAKALRAAHVAALTEAAGWILYAAGFGAAIVALVLRAAHGDASPGSVVEVVSLLRRAQRQVTGASTSASSFATAATTADRLMWLEDYVAGQAWQAGQPAPSELTDGISFDHVSFTYPGQETPVLDDICLRLQAGTTVAVVGENGAGKSTLVKLLAGMYRPTSGRITVDGQDLADISPRHWRAATTGAFQDFVRFAMSLGDGVGAGDLPRIDDRGAVLSAIRRAGASDLVGTDGHGGGDLPDGLDTLLGSYVGGRALSGGQWQRLALARGLMRDRPLLTVLDEPTASLDAPSEAALFASYRDAARSQGRDEGKWAGITVLVSHRFGTVHMADQIIVLDDGRVAESGDHQSLISQAGIYAELFTLQAAGYQP
;
A
#
# COMPACT_ATOMS: atom_id res chain seq x y z
N MET A 1 -44.51 5.77 -8.08
CA MET A 1 -43.21 6.23 -7.54
C MET A 1 -42.43 5.14 -6.77
N ALA A 2 -43.07 4.11 -6.17
CA ALA A 2 -42.38 3.02 -5.45
C ALA A 2 -41.64 2.04 -6.37
N GLU A 3 -42.15 1.73 -7.57
CA GLU A 3 -41.52 0.80 -8.52
C GLU A 3 -40.21 1.35 -9.13
N SER A 4 -40.10 2.67 -9.33
CA SER A 4 -38.86 3.28 -9.85
C SER A 4 -37.72 3.28 -8.82
N GLY A 5 -38.05 3.27 -7.53
CA GLY A 5 -37.07 3.16 -6.43
C GLY A 5 -36.48 1.75 -6.31
N ALA A 6 -37.31 0.72 -6.40
CA ALA A 6 -36.85 -0.67 -6.33
C ALA A 6 -36.00 -1.06 -7.54
N ALA A 7 -36.32 -0.59 -8.73
CA ALA A 7 -35.52 -0.81 -9.94
C ALA A 7 -34.13 -0.12 -9.87
N ARG A 8 -34.05 1.07 -9.32
CA ARG A 8 -32.78 1.78 -9.11
C ARG A 8 -31.89 1.10 -8.06
N VAL A 9 -32.46 0.60 -6.97
CA VAL A 9 -31.75 -0.14 -5.93
C VAL A 9 -31.22 -1.48 -6.45
N THR A 10 -32.00 -2.19 -7.27
CA THR A 10 -31.57 -3.44 -7.91
C THR A 10 -30.48 -3.19 -8.96
N ALA A 11 -30.59 -2.14 -9.77
CA ALA A 11 -29.58 -1.75 -10.74
C ALA A 11 -28.24 -1.37 -10.06
N SER A 12 -28.28 -0.63 -8.96
CA SER A 12 -27.07 -0.25 -8.21
C SER A 12 -26.38 -1.44 -7.53
N ARG A 13 -27.15 -2.44 -7.07
CA ARG A 13 -26.60 -3.70 -6.52
C ARG A 13 -25.98 -4.56 -7.62
N LEU A 14 -26.61 -4.64 -8.79
CA LEU A 14 -26.08 -5.39 -9.93
C LEU A 14 -24.76 -4.78 -10.44
N LEU A 15 -24.70 -3.46 -10.57
CA LEU A 15 -23.48 -2.75 -10.99
C LEU A 15 -22.32 -2.97 -10.00
N ARG A 16 -22.58 -2.90 -8.70
CA ARG A 16 -21.56 -3.21 -7.68
C ARG A 16 -21.09 -4.66 -7.76
N TRP A 17 -21.99 -5.60 -7.99
CA TRP A 17 -21.66 -7.01 -8.14
C TRP A 17 -20.80 -7.26 -9.40
N LEU A 18 -21.15 -6.65 -10.54
CA LEU A 18 -20.37 -6.73 -11.78
C LEU A 18 -18.97 -6.12 -11.61
N ARG A 19 -18.87 -4.96 -10.97
CA ARG A 19 -17.57 -4.32 -10.67
C ARG A 19 -16.72 -5.20 -9.75
N ARG A 20 -17.33 -5.81 -8.74
CA ARG A 20 -16.65 -6.78 -7.87
C ARG A 20 -16.10 -7.98 -8.64
N LEU A 21 -16.89 -8.54 -9.58
CA LEU A 21 -16.44 -9.63 -10.44
C LEU A 21 -15.28 -9.17 -11.36
N ASP A 22 -15.34 -7.97 -11.91
CA ASP A 22 -14.27 -7.44 -12.73
C ASP A 22 -12.97 -7.29 -11.94
N ILE A 23 -13.02 -6.86 -10.69
CA ILE A 23 -11.84 -6.80 -9.81
C ILE A 23 -11.32 -8.20 -9.51
N LEU A 24 -12.18 -9.17 -9.19
CA LEU A 24 -11.80 -10.53 -8.82
C LEU A 24 -11.20 -11.33 -10.00
N PHE A 25 -11.71 -11.15 -11.20
CA PHE A 25 -11.36 -11.98 -12.36
C PHE A 25 -10.73 -11.18 -13.50
N GLY A 26 -11.24 -9.98 -13.78
CA GLY A 26 -10.83 -9.19 -14.93
C GLY A 26 -9.37 -8.73 -14.87
N THR A 27 -8.84 -8.45 -13.68
CA THR A 27 -7.44 -8.07 -13.51
C THR A 27 -6.48 -9.18 -13.89
N ALA A 28 -6.74 -10.42 -13.45
CA ALA A 28 -5.94 -11.58 -13.76
C ALA A 28 -6.11 -12.02 -15.22
N TRP A 29 -7.36 -12.01 -15.73
CA TRP A 29 -7.64 -12.36 -17.12
C TRP A 29 -7.00 -11.40 -18.11
N ARG A 30 -7.11 -10.08 -17.88
CA ARG A 30 -6.43 -9.06 -18.69
C ARG A 30 -4.90 -9.13 -18.59
N ALA A 31 -4.38 -9.69 -17.45
CA ALA A 31 -2.95 -9.88 -17.28
C ALA A 31 -2.38 -10.93 -18.23
N ALA A 32 -3.06 -12.08 -18.37
CA ALA A 32 -2.56 -13.23 -19.10
C ALA A 32 -3.71 -14.17 -19.52
N PRO A 33 -4.46 -13.86 -20.57
CA PRO A 33 -5.64 -14.65 -20.98
C PRO A 33 -5.27 -16.09 -21.38
N LEU A 34 -4.14 -16.27 -22.08
CA LEU A 34 -3.68 -17.61 -22.49
C LEU A 34 -3.35 -18.49 -21.28
N LEU A 35 -2.66 -17.95 -20.28
CA LEU A 35 -2.38 -18.68 -19.03
C LEU A 35 -3.68 -19.11 -18.32
N GLY A 36 -4.71 -18.28 -18.36
CA GLY A 36 -6.03 -18.62 -17.82
C GLY A 36 -6.64 -19.84 -18.49
N CYS A 37 -6.60 -19.90 -19.83
CA CYS A 37 -7.08 -21.06 -20.60
C CYS A 37 -6.27 -22.32 -20.28
N GLU A 38 -4.93 -22.21 -20.22
CA GLU A 38 -4.05 -23.32 -19.87
C GLU A 38 -4.32 -23.86 -18.47
N CYS A 39 -4.57 -22.98 -17.48
CA CYS A 39 -4.96 -23.36 -16.12
C CYS A 39 -6.25 -24.18 -16.10
N VAL A 40 -7.27 -23.75 -16.87
CA VAL A 40 -8.55 -24.46 -16.98
C VAL A 40 -8.36 -25.84 -17.61
N LEU A 41 -7.61 -25.92 -18.71
CA LEU A 41 -7.31 -27.20 -19.39
C LEU A 41 -6.55 -28.16 -18.48
N ALA A 42 -5.53 -27.68 -17.77
CA ALA A 42 -4.77 -28.49 -16.81
C ALA A 42 -5.65 -28.97 -15.64
N ALA A 43 -6.55 -28.12 -15.13
CA ALA A 43 -7.48 -28.48 -14.06
C ALA A 43 -8.49 -29.53 -14.49
N LEU A 44 -9.09 -29.40 -15.68
CA LEU A 44 -10.03 -30.39 -16.23
C LEU A 44 -9.33 -31.69 -16.57
N GLY A 45 -8.20 -31.64 -17.28
CA GLY A 45 -7.41 -32.82 -17.64
C GLY A 45 -6.93 -33.60 -16.43
N SER A 46 -6.37 -32.91 -15.41
CA SER A 46 -5.95 -33.55 -14.16
C SER A 46 -7.14 -34.19 -13.41
N SER A 47 -8.32 -33.54 -13.44
CA SER A 47 -9.51 -34.07 -12.78
C SER A 47 -9.98 -35.38 -13.40
N LEU A 48 -10.08 -35.42 -14.74
CA LEU A 48 -10.48 -36.63 -15.47
C LEU A 48 -9.52 -37.78 -15.27
N LEU A 49 -8.21 -37.55 -15.45
CA LEU A 49 -7.20 -38.59 -15.24
C LEU A 49 -7.21 -39.14 -13.81
N LEU A 50 -7.25 -38.23 -12.85
CA LEU A 50 -7.24 -38.64 -11.45
C LEU A 50 -8.56 -39.30 -10.98
N LEU A 51 -9.67 -39.21 -11.70
CA LEU A 51 -10.88 -40.01 -11.47
C LEU A 51 -10.80 -41.38 -12.09
N ALA A 52 -9.96 -41.58 -13.10
CA ALA A 52 -9.83 -42.86 -13.82
C ALA A 52 -8.94 -43.89 -13.08
N TYR A 53 -7.92 -43.47 -12.32
CA TYR A 53 -6.98 -44.41 -11.72
C TYR A 53 -7.59 -45.41 -10.73
N PRO A 54 -8.63 -45.10 -9.92
CA PRO A 54 -9.27 -46.12 -9.05
C PRO A 54 -9.92 -47.25 -9.85
N LEU A 55 -10.45 -46.98 -11.03
CA LEU A 55 -10.98 -48.00 -11.94
C LEU A 55 -9.88 -48.93 -12.44
N GLY A 56 -8.68 -48.39 -12.68
CA GLY A 56 -7.51 -49.18 -13.03
C GLY A 56 -7.10 -50.16 -11.91
N PHE A 57 -7.08 -49.69 -10.65
CA PHE A 57 -6.80 -50.58 -9.51
C PHE A 57 -7.82 -51.72 -9.39
N ARG A 58 -9.11 -51.42 -9.55
CA ARG A 58 -10.15 -52.46 -9.59
C ARG A 58 -9.90 -53.47 -10.68
N ALA A 59 -9.57 -53.04 -11.90
CA ALA A 59 -9.30 -53.92 -13.02
C ALA A 59 -8.09 -54.83 -12.78
N ILE A 60 -7.03 -54.33 -12.12
CA ILE A 60 -5.85 -55.13 -11.75
C ILE A 60 -6.23 -56.21 -10.76
N VAL A 61 -6.92 -55.85 -9.66
CA VAL A 61 -7.25 -56.82 -8.59
C VAL A 61 -8.24 -57.86 -9.08
N ASP A 62 -9.31 -57.47 -9.75
CA ASP A 62 -10.31 -58.39 -10.29
C ASP A 62 -9.73 -59.26 -11.40
N GLY A 63 -8.84 -58.69 -12.22
CA GLY A 63 -8.11 -59.42 -13.28
C GLY A 63 -7.15 -60.49 -12.71
N ALA A 64 -6.44 -60.16 -11.63
CA ALA A 64 -5.52 -61.10 -10.95
C ALA A 64 -6.27 -62.28 -10.32
N LEU A 65 -7.35 -62.01 -9.61
CA LEU A 65 -8.16 -63.04 -8.97
C LEU A 65 -8.93 -63.91 -9.97
N ALA A 66 -9.36 -63.34 -11.10
CA ALA A 66 -10.03 -64.05 -12.17
C ALA A 66 -9.07 -64.74 -13.17
N HIS A 67 -7.75 -64.62 -12.96
CA HIS A 67 -6.70 -65.13 -13.84
C HIS A 67 -6.85 -64.64 -15.31
N LYS A 68 -7.28 -63.36 -15.50
CA LYS A 68 -7.49 -62.72 -16.81
C LYS A 68 -6.38 -61.72 -17.11
N PRO A 69 -5.27 -62.11 -17.79
CA PRO A 69 -4.12 -61.21 -18.02
C PRO A 69 -4.48 -59.93 -18.78
N GLY A 70 -5.43 -59.97 -19.71
CA GLY A 70 -5.87 -58.79 -20.46
C GLY A 70 -6.46 -57.70 -19.57
N ARG A 71 -7.23 -58.04 -18.50
CA ARG A 71 -7.74 -57.05 -17.54
C ARG A 71 -6.64 -56.46 -16.67
N ILE A 72 -5.64 -57.28 -16.31
CA ILE A 72 -4.48 -56.80 -15.55
C ILE A 72 -3.71 -55.78 -16.37
N VAL A 73 -3.41 -56.08 -17.63
CA VAL A 73 -2.70 -55.18 -18.55
C VAL A 73 -3.49 -53.87 -18.76
N THR A 74 -4.79 -53.95 -19.01
CA THR A 74 -5.65 -52.76 -19.14
C THR A 74 -5.61 -51.88 -17.87
N GLY A 75 -5.74 -52.53 -16.69
CA GLY A 75 -5.68 -51.82 -15.41
C GLY A 75 -4.31 -51.15 -15.17
N LEU A 76 -3.21 -51.83 -15.50
CA LEU A 76 -1.86 -51.28 -15.41
C LEU A 76 -1.67 -50.06 -16.32
N ILE A 77 -2.15 -50.14 -17.56
CA ILE A 77 -2.09 -48.99 -18.50
C ILE A 77 -2.87 -47.81 -17.94
N ILE A 78 -4.11 -48.03 -17.44
CA ILE A 78 -4.91 -46.97 -16.84
C ILE A 78 -4.17 -46.31 -15.68
N VAL A 79 -3.63 -47.11 -14.74
CA VAL A 79 -2.92 -46.56 -13.57
C VAL A 79 -1.62 -45.84 -14.00
N ALA A 80 -0.85 -46.44 -14.91
CA ALA A 80 0.42 -45.89 -15.38
C ALA A 80 0.26 -44.55 -16.13
N VAL A 81 -0.87 -44.34 -16.81
CA VAL A 81 -1.16 -43.07 -17.51
C VAL A 81 -1.90 -42.10 -16.62
N ALA A 82 -2.95 -42.55 -15.93
CA ALA A 82 -3.86 -41.66 -15.21
C ALA A 82 -3.24 -41.06 -13.94
N PHE A 83 -2.48 -41.84 -13.18
CA PHE A 83 -1.89 -41.36 -11.93
C PHE A 83 -0.75 -40.36 -12.17
N PRO A 84 0.34 -40.67 -12.89
CA PRO A 84 1.40 -39.70 -13.12
C PRO A 84 0.95 -38.57 -14.04
N GLY A 85 0.15 -38.86 -15.09
CA GLY A 85 -0.37 -37.83 -15.99
C GLY A 85 -1.25 -36.79 -15.27
N GLY A 86 -2.15 -37.27 -14.40
CA GLY A 86 -2.97 -36.37 -13.58
C GLY A 86 -2.15 -35.57 -12.58
N TRP A 87 -1.10 -36.15 -12.00
CA TRP A 87 -0.20 -35.45 -11.08
C TRP A 87 0.67 -34.40 -11.78
N VAL A 88 1.23 -34.74 -12.95
CA VAL A 88 2.01 -33.78 -13.78
C VAL A 88 1.15 -32.60 -14.21
N LEU A 89 -0.08 -32.86 -14.70
CA LEU A 89 -1.01 -31.76 -15.05
C LEU A 89 -1.38 -30.90 -13.85
N GLN A 90 -1.48 -31.48 -12.65
CA GLN A 90 -1.72 -30.72 -11.43
C GLN A 90 -0.53 -29.85 -11.06
N LEU A 91 0.71 -30.33 -11.20
CA LEU A 91 1.93 -29.53 -10.98
C LEU A 91 2.04 -28.38 -11.98
N ILE A 92 1.83 -28.66 -13.28
CA ILE A 92 1.84 -27.65 -14.34
C ILE A 92 0.77 -26.60 -14.05
N GLY A 93 -0.47 -27.02 -13.76
CA GLY A 93 -1.57 -26.12 -13.43
C GLY A 93 -1.28 -25.27 -12.18
N GLY A 94 -0.59 -25.83 -11.18
CA GLY A 94 -0.13 -25.10 -10.00
C GLY A 94 0.89 -24.01 -10.35
N ALA A 95 1.88 -24.31 -11.18
CA ALA A 95 2.90 -23.37 -11.64
C ALA A 95 2.29 -22.24 -12.50
N LEU A 96 1.38 -22.58 -13.40
CA LEU A 96 0.65 -21.61 -14.23
C LEU A 96 -0.20 -20.67 -13.39
N ASN A 97 -0.94 -21.20 -12.40
CA ASN A 97 -1.73 -20.41 -11.46
C ASN A 97 -0.85 -19.47 -10.62
N ALA A 98 0.31 -19.94 -10.15
CA ALA A 98 1.25 -19.10 -9.42
C ALA A 98 1.73 -17.93 -10.27
N LYS A 99 2.15 -18.18 -11.51
CA LYS A 99 2.58 -17.15 -12.47
C LYS A 99 1.45 -16.14 -12.77
N MET A 100 0.24 -16.62 -13.01
CA MET A 100 -0.93 -15.75 -13.23
C MET A 100 -1.22 -14.88 -12.00
N THR A 101 -1.14 -15.45 -10.81
CA THR A 101 -1.32 -14.72 -9.54
C THR A 101 -0.25 -13.66 -9.35
N ASP A 102 1.02 -13.96 -9.66
CA ASP A 102 2.13 -12.99 -9.54
C ASP A 102 1.97 -11.82 -10.51
N LEU A 103 1.57 -12.06 -11.76
CA LEU A 103 1.28 -11.02 -12.73
C LEU A 103 0.08 -10.14 -12.32
N ALA A 104 -0.99 -10.77 -11.83
CA ALA A 104 -2.16 -10.05 -11.31
C ALA A 104 -1.81 -9.23 -10.05
N ASN A 105 -0.98 -9.79 -9.15
CA ASN A 105 -0.51 -9.12 -7.95
C ASN A 105 0.33 -7.88 -8.27
N LEU A 106 1.20 -7.94 -9.29
CA LEU A 106 1.97 -6.80 -9.74
C LEU A 106 1.04 -5.68 -10.26
N ARG A 107 0.08 -6.02 -11.14
CA ARG A 107 -0.88 -5.04 -11.67
C ARG A 107 -1.77 -4.41 -10.60
N LEU A 108 -2.23 -5.21 -9.64
CA LEU A 108 -2.99 -4.69 -8.49
C LEU A 108 -2.13 -3.75 -7.64
N GLY A 109 -0.83 -4.08 -7.48
CA GLY A 109 0.10 -3.20 -6.78
C GLY A 109 0.26 -1.84 -7.44
N LEU A 110 0.44 -1.82 -8.76
CA LEU A 110 0.48 -0.59 -9.54
C LEU A 110 -0.84 0.17 -9.45
N ARG A 111 -1.98 -0.52 -9.62
CA ARG A 111 -3.31 0.11 -9.52
C ARG A 111 -3.57 0.76 -8.16
N ILE A 112 -3.22 0.07 -7.06
CA ILE A 112 -3.36 0.64 -5.70
C ILE A 112 -2.43 1.85 -5.54
N GLY A 113 -1.19 1.75 -6.03
CA GLY A 113 -0.24 2.87 -6.02
C GLY A 113 -0.76 4.07 -6.80
N ASP A 114 -1.23 3.85 -8.03
CA ASP A 114 -1.82 4.90 -8.86
C ASP A 114 -2.98 5.59 -8.16
N LEU A 115 -3.96 4.82 -7.65
CA LEU A 115 -5.11 5.36 -6.92
C LEU A 115 -4.69 6.18 -5.69
N THR A 116 -3.70 5.70 -4.93
CA THR A 116 -3.20 6.42 -3.75
C THR A 116 -2.52 7.74 -4.15
N CYS A 117 -1.82 7.76 -5.30
CA CYS A 117 -1.16 8.96 -5.82
C CYS A 117 -2.13 9.90 -6.57
N GLU A 118 -3.24 9.40 -7.12
CA GLU A 118 -4.26 10.20 -7.80
C GLU A 118 -5.08 11.07 -6.84
N ALA A 119 -5.18 10.70 -5.55
CA ALA A 119 -5.87 11.50 -4.55
C ALA A 119 -5.21 12.90 -4.44
N PRO A 120 -5.97 13.98 -4.67
CA PRO A 120 -5.37 15.31 -4.85
C PRO A 120 -4.84 15.96 -3.58
N PHE A 121 -5.22 15.49 -2.40
CA PHE A 121 -4.86 16.09 -1.11
C PHE A 121 -4.16 15.09 -0.18
N LEU A 122 -3.56 15.59 0.90
CA LEU A 122 -2.87 14.77 1.91
C LEU A 122 -3.77 14.36 3.09
N GLU A 123 -5.00 14.86 3.17
CA GLU A 123 -5.94 14.62 4.28
C GLU A 123 -6.11 13.15 4.63
N HIS A 124 -6.10 12.28 3.63
CA HIS A 124 -6.27 10.85 3.82
C HIS A 124 -5.09 10.18 4.52
N PHE A 125 -3.86 10.71 4.39
CA PHE A 125 -2.68 10.19 5.07
C PHE A 125 -2.65 10.52 6.58
N GLU A 126 -3.49 11.43 7.04
CA GLU A 126 -3.63 11.78 8.45
C GLU A 126 -4.78 11.02 9.14
N ARG A 127 -5.56 10.27 8.37
CA ARG A 127 -6.70 9.51 8.85
C ARG A 127 -6.33 8.06 9.17
N PRO A 128 -6.39 7.65 10.47
CA PRO A 128 -6.04 6.28 10.86
C PRO A 128 -6.89 5.19 10.19
N ASP A 129 -8.19 5.48 9.94
CA ASP A 129 -9.11 4.57 9.25
C ASP A 129 -8.67 4.32 7.79
N TYR A 130 -8.28 5.36 7.06
CA TYR A 130 -7.76 5.23 5.70
C TYR A 130 -6.45 4.42 5.67
N LEU A 131 -5.51 4.74 6.55
CA LEU A 131 -4.23 4.04 6.61
C LEU A 131 -4.41 2.55 6.93
N ALA A 132 -5.30 2.21 7.85
CA ALA A 132 -5.61 0.81 8.19
C ALA A 132 -6.21 0.05 6.99
N GLU A 133 -7.07 0.70 6.18
CA GLU A 133 -7.65 0.11 4.97
C GLU A 133 -6.59 -0.12 3.88
N ILE A 134 -5.69 0.85 3.66
CA ILE A 134 -4.60 0.73 2.69
C ILE A 134 -3.60 -0.35 3.11
N ASP A 135 -3.21 -0.42 4.37
CA ASP A 135 -2.30 -1.45 4.87
C ASP A 135 -2.91 -2.85 4.69
N THR A 136 -4.19 -3.01 5.01
CA THR A 136 -4.90 -4.28 4.78
C THR A 136 -4.96 -4.63 3.27
N LEU A 137 -5.19 -3.64 2.40
CA LEU A 137 -5.15 -3.85 0.94
C LEU A 137 -3.76 -4.31 0.48
N ARG A 138 -2.70 -3.68 0.98
CA ARG A 138 -1.31 -4.04 0.64
C ARG A 138 -0.95 -5.45 1.08
N GLU A 139 -1.31 -5.83 2.30
CA GLU A 139 -1.06 -7.17 2.85
C GLU A 139 -1.84 -8.26 2.10
N ARG A 140 -3.13 -8.03 1.85
CA ARG A 140 -4.03 -9.03 1.25
C ARG A 140 -4.09 -8.97 -0.27
N ARG A 141 -3.33 -8.10 -0.92
CA ARG A 141 -3.27 -7.94 -2.37
C ARG A 141 -3.05 -9.26 -3.11
N ARG A 142 -2.12 -10.11 -2.61
CA ARG A 142 -1.83 -11.41 -3.21
C ARG A 142 -3.01 -12.38 -3.10
N THR A 143 -3.78 -12.33 -2.03
CA THR A 143 -5.01 -13.12 -1.87
C THR A 143 -6.07 -12.71 -2.89
N LEU A 144 -6.23 -11.40 -3.11
CA LEU A 144 -7.11 -10.87 -4.14
C LEU A 144 -6.68 -11.30 -5.55
N ALA A 145 -5.39 -11.20 -5.87
CA ALA A 145 -4.82 -11.66 -7.14
C ALA A 145 -5.04 -13.15 -7.38
N GLY A 146 -5.10 -13.96 -6.32
CA GLY A 146 -5.34 -15.40 -6.36
C GLY A 146 -6.80 -15.81 -6.50
N ALA A 147 -7.77 -14.90 -6.53
CA ALA A 147 -9.19 -15.23 -6.61
C ALA A 147 -9.56 -16.17 -7.77
N PRO A 148 -9.05 -15.99 -9.01
CA PRO A 148 -9.33 -16.92 -10.12
C PRO A 148 -8.80 -18.33 -9.84
N ALA A 149 -7.60 -18.46 -9.26
CA ALA A 149 -7.01 -19.75 -8.91
C ALA A 149 -7.83 -20.47 -7.84
N GLN A 150 -8.35 -19.73 -6.84
CA GLN A 150 -9.23 -20.29 -5.80
C GLN A 150 -10.57 -20.76 -6.40
N THR A 151 -11.15 -19.99 -7.30
CA THR A 151 -12.38 -20.35 -8.00
C THR A 151 -12.18 -21.62 -8.83
N LEU A 152 -11.09 -21.69 -9.59
CA LEU A 152 -10.73 -22.89 -10.36
C LEU A 152 -10.50 -24.10 -9.44
N GLY A 153 -9.87 -23.87 -8.28
CA GLY A 153 -9.71 -24.88 -7.22
C GLY A 153 -11.06 -25.42 -6.72
N MET A 154 -12.03 -24.53 -6.48
CA MET A 154 -13.39 -24.93 -6.07
C MET A 154 -14.10 -25.74 -7.15
N ILE A 155 -14.05 -25.29 -8.41
CA ILE A 155 -14.64 -26.00 -9.55
C ILE A 155 -14.02 -27.39 -9.70
N ARG A 156 -12.68 -27.47 -9.65
CA ARG A 156 -11.94 -28.72 -9.72
C ARG A 156 -12.33 -29.68 -8.58
N SER A 157 -12.39 -29.17 -7.35
CA SER A 157 -12.77 -29.96 -6.19
C SER A 157 -14.20 -30.45 -6.27
N GLY A 158 -15.13 -29.58 -6.73
CA GLY A 158 -16.51 -29.94 -6.98
C GLY A 158 -16.66 -31.06 -8.04
N LEU A 159 -15.97 -30.90 -9.18
CA LEU A 159 -15.99 -31.91 -10.26
C LEU A 159 -15.45 -33.28 -9.78
N GLN A 160 -14.35 -33.28 -9.04
CA GLN A 160 -13.75 -34.51 -8.51
C GLN A 160 -14.60 -35.12 -7.41
N PHE A 161 -15.28 -34.32 -6.57
CA PHE A 161 -16.20 -34.80 -5.54
C PHE A 161 -17.43 -35.47 -6.16
N VAL A 162 -18.06 -34.80 -7.13
CA VAL A 162 -19.23 -35.34 -7.84
C VAL A 162 -18.84 -36.60 -8.61
N GLY A 163 -17.71 -36.59 -9.32
CA GLY A 163 -17.21 -37.78 -10.02
C GLY A 163 -16.95 -38.96 -9.09
N ALA A 164 -16.32 -38.72 -7.93
CA ALA A 164 -16.12 -39.77 -6.93
C ALA A 164 -17.45 -40.28 -6.35
N ALA A 165 -18.43 -39.40 -6.08
CA ALA A 165 -19.74 -39.79 -5.57
C ALA A 165 -20.52 -40.64 -6.60
N VAL A 166 -20.48 -40.29 -7.88
CA VAL A 166 -21.09 -41.06 -8.97
C VAL A 166 -20.44 -42.46 -9.08
N LEU A 167 -19.10 -42.56 -9.08
CA LEU A 167 -18.39 -43.82 -9.14
C LEU A 167 -18.71 -44.69 -7.93
N LEU A 168 -18.79 -44.13 -6.72
CA LEU A 168 -19.19 -44.86 -5.51
C LEU A 168 -20.63 -45.40 -5.62
N ALA A 169 -21.59 -44.59 -6.14
CA ALA A 169 -22.96 -44.99 -6.34
C ALA A 169 -23.10 -46.15 -7.36
N LEU A 170 -22.24 -46.18 -8.40
CA LEU A 170 -22.19 -47.26 -9.38
C LEU A 170 -21.67 -48.57 -8.78
N VAL A 171 -20.81 -48.52 -7.76
CA VAL A 171 -20.37 -49.73 -7.03
C VAL A 171 -21.48 -50.23 -6.09
N TRP A 172 -22.04 -49.32 -5.29
CA TRP A 172 -23.15 -49.62 -4.37
C TRP A 172 -23.83 -48.32 -3.95
N PRO A 173 -25.14 -48.13 -4.31
CA PRO A 173 -25.82 -46.83 -4.08
C PRO A 173 -25.75 -46.29 -2.66
N PRO A 174 -25.84 -47.07 -1.56
CA PRO A 174 -25.69 -46.54 -0.19
C PRO A 174 -24.37 -45.88 0.11
N LEU A 175 -23.29 -46.16 -0.63
CA LEU A 175 -21.96 -45.55 -0.42
C LEU A 175 -21.98 -44.03 -0.68
N ILE A 176 -23.00 -43.48 -1.35
CA ILE A 176 -23.09 -42.03 -1.57
C ILE A 176 -23.26 -41.25 -0.26
N VAL A 177 -23.69 -41.91 0.82
CA VAL A 177 -23.85 -41.29 2.14
C VAL A 177 -22.47 -40.87 2.71
N VAL A 178 -21.42 -41.66 2.41
CA VAL A 178 -20.09 -41.39 3.01
C VAL A 178 -19.43 -40.09 2.52
N PRO A 179 -19.42 -39.76 1.21
CA PRO A 179 -19.02 -38.43 0.77
C PRO A 179 -19.82 -37.30 1.42
N LEU A 180 -21.12 -37.51 1.68
CA LEU A 180 -21.92 -36.50 2.37
C LEU A 180 -21.47 -36.31 3.83
N LEU A 181 -21.04 -37.36 4.51
CA LEU A 181 -20.44 -37.27 5.85
C LEU A 181 -19.13 -36.45 5.84
N ALA A 182 -18.43 -36.34 4.71
CA ALA A 182 -17.26 -35.47 4.58
C ALA A 182 -17.58 -33.97 4.72
N ILE A 183 -18.88 -33.59 4.70
CA ILE A 183 -19.32 -32.24 5.03
C ILE A 183 -19.13 -31.95 6.53
N ALA A 184 -19.14 -32.96 7.40
CA ALA A 184 -18.97 -32.77 8.85
C ALA A 184 -17.61 -32.14 9.22
N PRO A 185 -16.47 -32.66 8.76
CA PRO A 185 -15.18 -31.94 8.95
C PRO A 185 -15.20 -30.54 8.35
N ALA A 186 -15.77 -30.29 7.16
CA ALA A 186 -15.82 -28.97 6.57
C ALA A 186 -16.65 -27.96 7.39
N VAL A 187 -17.72 -28.40 8.03
CA VAL A 187 -18.49 -27.58 8.98
C VAL A 187 -17.71 -27.34 10.26
N ALA A 188 -17.01 -28.35 10.74
CA ALA A 188 -16.14 -28.26 11.91
C ALA A 188 -14.98 -27.28 11.67
N ASP A 189 -14.28 -27.36 10.52
CA ASP A 189 -13.23 -26.43 10.09
C ASP A 189 -13.73 -24.98 10.05
N ARG A 190 -14.95 -24.75 9.51
CA ARG A 190 -15.55 -23.40 9.50
C ARG A 190 -15.85 -22.86 10.89
N LYS A 191 -16.27 -23.73 11.83
CA LYS A 191 -16.48 -23.33 13.23
C LYS A 191 -15.16 -23.05 13.92
N ALA A 192 -14.16 -23.90 13.73
CA ALA A 192 -12.80 -23.71 14.23
C ALA A 192 -12.19 -22.39 13.74
N ALA A 193 -12.26 -22.14 12.42
CA ALA A 193 -11.79 -20.89 11.82
C ALA A 193 -12.49 -19.64 12.39
N LYS A 194 -13.78 -19.73 12.78
CA LYS A 194 -14.48 -18.63 13.46
C LYS A 194 -13.94 -18.37 14.87
N VAL A 195 -13.58 -19.44 15.59
CA VAL A 195 -12.99 -19.32 16.94
C VAL A 195 -11.61 -18.66 16.83
N GLU A 196 -10.77 -19.14 15.92
CA GLU A 196 -9.44 -18.56 15.66
C GLU A 196 -9.53 -17.10 15.24
N LYS A 197 -10.43 -16.79 14.30
CA LYS A 197 -10.63 -15.40 13.83
C LYS A 197 -11.03 -14.47 14.97
N ARG A 198 -11.96 -14.89 15.85
CA ARG A 198 -12.33 -14.07 17.02
C ARG A 198 -11.15 -13.85 17.95
N SER A 199 -10.35 -14.89 18.19
CA SER A 199 -9.13 -14.76 18.97
C SER A 199 -8.12 -13.81 18.31
N ASP A 200 -7.98 -13.87 16.98
CA ASP A 200 -7.10 -12.97 16.24
C ASP A 200 -7.57 -11.51 16.29
N ASP A 201 -8.88 -11.29 16.17
CA ASP A 201 -9.50 -9.96 16.29
C ASP A 201 -9.28 -9.39 17.73
N ASP A 202 -9.47 -10.21 18.77
CA ASP A 202 -9.25 -9.82 20.19
C ASP A 202 -7.75 -9.57 20.50
N LEU A 203 -6.85 -10.19 19.76
CA LEU A 203 -5.40 -10.08 19.93
C LEU A 203 -4.75 -9.06 18.98
N ALA A 204 -5.50 -8.37 18.13
CA ALA A 204 -4.96 -7.45 17.13
C ALA A 204 -4.15 -6.31 17.78
N ASP A 205 -4.71 -5.62 18.77
CA ASP A 205 -4.03 -4.51 19.46
C ASP A 205 -2.82 -4.98 20.30
N PRO A 206 -2.92 -6.07 21.11
CA PRO A 206 -1.74 -6.65 21.75
C PRO A 206 -0.62 -7.04 20.79
N ARG A 207 -0.95 -7.63 19.64
CA ARG A 207 0.06 -7.99 18.61
C ARG A 207 0.72 -6.78 17.97
N ARG A 208 -0.07 -5.69 17.73
CA ARG A 208 0.49 -4.43 17.25
C ARG A 208 1.50 -3.87 18.26
N LEU A 209 1.12 -3.80 19.55
CA LEU A 209 2.02 -3.35 20.59
C LEU A 209 3.29 -4.23 20.69
N LEU A 210 3.14 -5.55 20.54
CA LEU A 210 4.29 -6.47 20.51
C LEU A 210 5.24 -6.17 19.33
N GLY A 211 4.69 -5.89 18.14
CA GLY A 211 5.43 -5.44 16.97
C GLY A 211 6.15 -4.12 17.18
N ASP A 212 5.50 -3.15 17.83
CA ASP A 212 6.09 -1.86 18.17
C ASP A 212 7.25 -2.01 19.16
N LEU A 213 7.09 -2.82 20.21
CA LEU A 213 8.16 -3.14 21.16
C LEU A 213 9.36 -3.81 20.45
N PHE A 214 9.10 -4.70 19.48
CA PHE A 214 10.16 -5.33 18.68
C PHE A 214 10.86 -4.30 17.79
N SER A 215 10.11 -3.39 17.14
CA SER A 215 10.66 -2.35 16.29
C SER A 215 11.56 -1.38 17.07
N LEU A 216 11.18 -1.02 18.29
CA LEU A 216 12.00 -0.22 19.19
C LEU A 216 13.35 -0.88 19.51
N ALA A 217 13.37 -2.21 19.69
CA ALA A 217 14.59 -2.97 19.96
C ALA A 217 15.47 -3.19 18.73
N SER A 218 14.88 -3.24 17.54
CA SER A 218 15.54 -3.66 16.29
C SER A 218 15.93 -2.53 15.34
N THR A 219 15.51 -1.29 15.60
CA THR A 219 15.84 -0.13 14.76
C THR A 219 16.90 0.75 15.41
N ALA A 220 17.77 1.36 14.58
CA ALA A 220 18.99 2.04 15.05
C ALA A 220 18.72 3.29 15.90
N ALA A 221 17.67 4.06 15.61
CA ALA A 221 17.38 5.30 16.33
C ALA A 221 16.91 5.03 17.77
N PRO A 222 15.82 4.24 18.00
CA PRO A 222 15.41 3.87 19.35
C PRO A 222 16.46 3.06 20.13
N ALA A 223 17.21 2.17 19.44
CA ALA A 223 18.23 1.36 20.09
C ALA A 223 19.34 2.18 20.76
N ARG A 224 19.66 3.38 20.25
CA ARG A 224 20.60 4.31 20.89
C ARG A 224 20.08 4.80 22.24
N GLU A 225 18.82 5.23 22.29
CA GLU A 225 18.19 5.71 23.51
C GLU A 225 18.04 4.61 24.55
N LEU A 226 17.55 3.43 24.12
CA LEU A 226 17.40 2.27 25.00
C LEU A 226 18.71 1.88 25.68
N ARG A 227 19.82 1.92 24.95
CA ARG A 227 21.16 1.63 25.50
C ARG A 227 21.65 2.74 26.43
N THR A 228 21.39 4.00 26.09
CA THR A 228 21.79 5.16 26.90
C THR A 228 21.06 5.17 28.23
N PHE A 229 19.80 4.84 28.24
CA PHE A 229 18.98 4.82 29.46
C PHE A 229 19.02 3.47 30.20
N GLY A 230 19.71 2.44 29.67
CA GLY A 230 19.72 1.10 30.27
C GLY A 230 18.35 0.42 30.28
N ALA A 231 17.44 0.82 29.37
CA ALA A 231 16.04 0.37 29.36
C ALA A 231 15.82 -0.95 28.61
N THR A 232 16.86 -1.55 28.04
CA THR A 232 16.78 -2.73 27.18
C THR A 232 16.14 -3.93 27.88
N ASP A 233 16.58 -4.24 29.13
CA ASP A 233 16.06 -5.38 29.88
C ASP A 233 14.60 -5.22 30.26
N GLY A 234 14.20 -3.99 30.61
CA GLY A 234 12.79 -3.67 30.92
C GLY A 234 11.89 -3.82 29.70
N LEU A 235 12.34 -3.35 28.53
CA LEU A 235 11.62 -3.51 27.26
C LEU A 235 11.48 -4.99 26.88
N LEU A 236 12.57 -5.76 26.97
CA LEU A 236 12.58 -7.18 26.66
C LEU A 236 11.65 -7.96 27.61
N ALA A 237 11.70 -7.69 28.91
CA ALA A 237 10.81 -8.31 29.89
C ALA A 237 9.32 -8.01 29.61
N ARG A 238 9.02 -6.79 29.13
CA ARG A 238 7.66 -6.42 28.72
C ARG A 238 7.23 -7.15 27.45
N HIS A 239 8.13 -7.24 26.45
CA HIS A 239 7.89 -7.96 25.20
C HIS A 239 7.59 -9.45 25.47
N VAL A 240 8.40 -10.11 26.31
CA VAL A 240 8.20 -11.53 26.70
C VAL A 240 6.87 -11.72 27.40
N ARG A 241 6.55 -10.92 28.43
CA ARG A 241 5.27 -11.04 29.15
C ARG A 241 4.06 -10.89 28.24
N LEU A 242 4.08 -9.87 27.37
CA LEU A 242 3.00 -9.65 26.40
C LEU A 242 2.90 -10.79 25.40
N GLY A 243 4.04 -11.30 24.93
CA GLY A 243 4.12 -12.48 24.06
C GLY A 243 3.51 -13.73 24.71
N ASP A 244 3.82 -13.99 25.97
CA ASP A 244 3.28 -15.12 26.74
C ASP A 244 1.75 -14.98 26.92
N GLU A 245 1.24 -13.79 27.22
CA GLU A 245 -0.20 -13.54 27.33
C GLU A 245 -0.92 -13.78 25.99
N ILE A 246 -0.36 -13.28 24.88
CA ILE A 246 -0.87 -13.51 23.53
C ILE A 246 -0.88 -15.01 23.21
N ASN A 247 0.24 -15.70 23.44
CA ASN A 247 0.39 -17.10 23.16
C ASN A 247 -0.57 -17.97 24.00
N ALA A 248 -0.75 -17.64 25.28
CA ALA A 248 -1.69 -18.35 26.15
C ALA A 248 -3.14 -18.26 25.67
N LYS A 249 -3.58 -17.08 25.21
CA LYS A 249 -4.93 -16.88 24.63
C LYS A 249 -5.07 -17.57 23.27
N ALA A 250 -4.10 -17.38 22.38
CA ALA A 250 -4.08 -18.04 21.07
C ALA A 250 -4.10 -19.56 21.18
N LEU A 251 -3.32 -20.13 22.12
CA LEU A 251 -3.27 -21.57 22.35
C LEU A 251 -4.61 -22.13 22.83
N ARG A 252 -5.32 -21.41 23.70
CA ARG A 252 -6.68 -21.82 24.13
C ARG A 252 -7.65 -21.85 22.95
N ALA A 253 -7.62 -20.84 22.11
CA ALA A 253 -8.45 -20.81 20.91
C ALA A 253 -8.09 -21.96 19.94
N ALA A 254 -6.81 -22.21 19.73
CA ALA A 254 -6.32 -23.33 18.91
C ALA A 254 -6.74 -24.69 19.46
N HIS A 255 -6.73 -24.89 20.79
CA HIS A 255 -7.22 -26.14 21.39
C HIS A 255 -8.72 -26.34 21.16
N VAL A 256 -9.54 -25.30 21.31
CA VAL A 256 -10.99 -25.39 21.05
C VAL A 256 -11.25 -25.64 19.56
N ALA A 257 -10.49 -25.01 18.68
CA ALA A 257 -10.55 -25.25 17.23
C ALA A 257 -10.19 -26.69 16.89
N ALA A 258 -9.07 -27.20 17.42
CA ALA A 258 -8.61 -28.58 17.18
C ALA A 258 -9.61 -29.65 17.69
N LEU A 259 -10.21 -29.44 18.86
CA LEU A 259 -11.24 -30.34 19.38
C LEU A 259 -12.50 -30.32 18.50
N THR A 260 -12.89 -29.15 17.98
CA THR A 260 -14.02 -29.00 17.07
C THR A 260 -13.77 -29.74 15.76
N GLU A 261 -12.57 -29.58 15.18
CA GLU A 261 -12.14 -30.30 13.98
C GLU A 261 -12.08 -31.81 14.20
N ALA A 262 -11.48 -32.26 15.33
CA ALA A 262 -11.41 -33.67 15.68
C ALA A 262 -12.77 -34.33 15.76
N ALA A 263 -13.79 -33.66 16.32
CA ALA A 263 -15.16 -34.17 16.36
C ALA A 263 -15.75 -34.41 14.95
N GLY A 264 -15.51 -33.49 14.01
CA GLY A 264 -15.90 -33.65 12.61
C GLY A 264 -15.19 -34.83 11.94
N TRP A 265 -13.89 -34.99 12.19
CA TRP A 265 -13.09 -36.08 11.66
C TRP A 265 -13.48 -37.45 12.22
N ILE A 266 -13.81 -37.55 13.51
CA ILE A 266 -14.29 -38.78 14.14
C ILE A 266 -15.60 -39.25 13.50
N LEU A 267 -16.54 -38.33 13.25
CA LEU A 267 -17.80 -38.68 12.59
C LEU A 267 -17.58 -39.20 11.16
N TYR A 268 -16.69 -38.55 10.40
CA TYR A 268 -16.33 -39.01 9.07
C TYR A 268 -15.63 -40.37 9.10
N ALA A 269 -14.66 -40.56 10.00
CA ALA A 269 -13.92 -41.80 10.15
C ALA A 269 -14.83 -42.99 10.54
N ALA A 270 -15.83 -42.78 11.38
CA ALA A 270 -16.82 -43.77 11.72
C ALA A 270 -17.63 -44.23 10.49
N GLY A 271 -18.14 -43.27 9.70
CA GLY A 271 -18.85 -43.56 8.45
C GLY A 271 -17.97 -44.25 7.39
N PHE A 272 -16.72 -43.79 7.27
CA PHE A 272 -15.72 -44.38 6.38
C PHE A 272 -15.43 -45.85 6.78
N GLY A 273 -15.19 -46.10 8.08
CA GLY A 273 -14.95 -47.45 8.60
C GLY A 273 -16.15 -48.39 8.41
N ALA A 274 -17.36 -47.91 8.73
CA ALA A 274 -18.59 -48.66 8.51
C ALA A 274 -18.80 -49.05 7.04
N ALA A 275 -18.52 -48.12 6.10
CA ALA A 275 -18.62 -48.41 4.67
C ALA A 275 -17.64 -49.48 4.21
N ILE A 276 -16.39 -49.44 4.72
CA ILE A 276 -15.39 -50.49 4.40
C ILE A 276 -15.83 -51.85 4.95
N VAL A 277 -16.25 -51.91 6.23
CA VAL A 277 -16.72 -53.17 6.85
C VAL A 277 -17.90 -53.75 6.07
N ALA A 278 -18.91 -52.92 5.75
CA ALA A 278 -20.07 -53.36 4.98
C ALA A 278 -19.68 -53.88 3.59
N LEU A 279 -18.73 -53.23 2.91
CA LEU A 279 -18.29 -53.64 1.57
C LEU A 279 -17.46 -54.92 1.62
N VAL A 280 -16.59 -55.10 2.63
CA VAL A 280 -15.80 -56.34 2.85
C VAL A 280 -16.71 -57.52 3.15
N LEU A 281 -17.74 -57.34 4.00
CA LEU A 281 -18.72 -58.39 4.27
C LEU A 281 -19.50 -58.76 2.99
N ARG A 282 -19.89 -57.84 2.16
CA ARG A 282 -20.52 -58.12 0.85
C ARG A 282 -19.56 -58.85 -0.10
N ALA A 283 -18.30 -58.45 -0.13
CA ALA A 283 -17.30 -59.17 -0.94
C ALA A 283 -17.11 -60.60 -0.47
N ALA A 284 -17.13 -60.86 0.85
CA ALA A 284 -17.04 -62.18 1.45
C ALA A 284 -18.25 -63.07 1.11
N HIS A 285 -19.46 -62.46 0.92
CA HIS A 285 -20.65 -63.16 0.48
C HIS A 285 -20.77 -63.33 -1.06
N GLY A 286 -19.81 -62.76 -1.81
CA GLY A 286 -19.79 -62.84 -3.27
C GLY A 286 -20.61 -61.78 -3.98
N ASP A 287 -21.25 -60.83 -3.25
CA ASP A 287 -22.07 -59.74 -3.79
C ASP A 287 -21.27 -58.53 -4.31
N ALA A 288 -19.96 -58.52 -4.09
CA ALA A 288 -19.05 -57.48 -4.54
C ALA A 288 -17.70 -58.06 -4.93
N SER A 289 -16.99 -57.46 -5.89
CA SER A 289 -15.65 -57.91 -6.24
C SER A 289 -14.63 -57.35 -5.23
N PRO A 290 -13.54 -58.11 -4.91
CA PRO A 290 -12.47 -57.60 -4.07
C PRO A 290 -11.81 -56.34 -4.63
N GLY A 291 -11.75 -56.20 -5.95
CA GLY A 291 -11.27 -54.96 -6.61
C GLY A 291 -12.14 -53.75 -6.31
N SER A 292 -13.46 -53.95 -6.09
CA SER A 292 -14.37 -52.83 -5.71
C SER A 292 -14.04 -52.28 -4.32
N VAL A 293 -13.47 -53.07 -3.41
CA VAL A 293 -13.04 -52.56 -2.09
C VAL A 293 -11.90 -51.56 -2.25
N VAL A 294 -10.91 -51.88 -3.09
CA VAL A 294 -9.75 -51.02 -3.36
C VAL A 294 -10.20 -49.73 -4.06
N GLU A 295 -11.13 -49.86 -5.02
CA GLU A 295 -11.73 -48.72 -5.71
C GLU A 295 -12.43 -47.76 -4.71
N VAL A 296 -13.31 -48.29 -3.85
CA VAL A 296 -14.07 -47.51 -2.88
C VAL A 296 -13.16 -46.82 -1.87
N VAL A 297 -12.16 -47.52 -1.30
CA VAL A 297 -11.18 -46.89 -0.39
C VAL A 297 -10.48 -45.70 -1.07
N SER A 298 -10.08 -45.86 -2.34
CA SER A 298 -9.40 -44.82 -3.11
C SER A 298 -10.31 -43.62 -3.37
N LEU A 299 -11.58 -43.88 -3.73
CA LEU A 299 -12.59 -42.85 -3.99
C LEU A 299 -13.00 -42.08 -2.73
N LEU A 300 -13.20 -42.76 -1.60
CA LEU A 300 -13.55 -42.15 -0.32
C LEU A 300 -12.44 -41.23 0.19
N ARG A 301 -11.18 -41.69 0.16
CA ARG A 301 -10.02 -40.85 0.49
C ARG A 301 -9.92 -39.61 -0.42
N ARG A 302 -10.32 -39.78 -1.68
CA ARG A 302 -10.32 -38.67 -2.63
C ARG A 302 -11.42 -37.66 -2.32
N ALA A 303 -12.68 -38.14 -2.13
CA ALA A 303 -13.80 -37.29 -1.78
C ALA A 303 -13.50 -36.42 -0.55
N GLN A 304 -12.90 -37.01 0.49
CA GLN A 304 -12.44 -36.29 1.68
C GLN A 304 -11.51 -35.13 1.33
N ARG A 305 -10.42 -35.39 0.58
CA ARG A 305 -9.46 -34.34 0.18
C ARG A 305 -10.11 -33.22 -0.61
N GLN A 306 -11.12 -33.54 -1.44
CA GLN A 306 -11.82 -32.52 -2.21
C GLN A 306 -12.69 -31.60 -1.35
N VAL A 307 -13.34 -32.14 -0.30
CA VAL A 307 -14.12 -31.32 0.63
C VAL A 307 -13.23 -30.35 1.40
N THR A 308 -12.11 -30.83 1.93
CA THR A 308 -11.12 -29.96 2.62
C THR A 308 -10.56 -28.90 1.66
N GLY A 309 -10.13 -29.30 0.46
CA GLY A 309 -9.63 -28.37 -0.56
C GLY A 309 -10.66 -27.32 -1.00
N ALA A 310 -11.93 -27.72 -1.15
CA ALA A 310 -13.00 -26.80 -1.46
C ALA A 310 -13.27 -25.81 -0.32
N SER A 311 -13.22 -26.27 0.95
CA SER A 311 -13.39 -25.41 2.14
C SER A 311 -12.28 -24.35 2.21
N THR A 312 -11.00 -24.74 2.04
CA THR A 312 -9.86 -23.82 2.02
C THR A 312 -9.97 -22.81 0.88
N SER A 313 -10.30 -23.27 -0.33
CA SER A 313 -10.47 -22.37 -1.48
C SER A 313 -11.63 -21.40 -1.28
N ALA A 314 -12.74 -21.85 -0.68
CA ALA A 314 -13.90 -20.99 -0.38
C ALA A 314 -13.56 -19.92 0.67
N SER A 315 -12.80 -20.25 1.71
CA SER A 315 -12.33 -19.30 2.72
C SER A 315 -11.40 -18.24 2.10
N SER A 316 -10.43 -18.68 1.29
CA SER A 316 -9.52 -17.76 0.58
C SER A 316 -10.27 -16.87 -0.40
N PHE A 317 -11.26 -17.41 -1.12
CA PHE A 317 -12.11 -16.62 -2.01
C PHE A 317 -12.95 -15.58 -1.25
N ALA A 318 -13.51 -15.95 -0.09
CA ALA A 318 -14.24 -14.99 0.75
C ALA A 318 -13.34 -13.83 1.21
N THR A 319 -12.08 -14.13 1.58
CA THR A 319 -11.09 -13.10 1.91
C THR A 319 -10.76 -12.21 0.70
N ALA A 320 -10.58 -12.82 -0.49
CA ALA A 320 -10.36 -12.07 -1.72
C ALA A 320 -11.56 -11.15 -2.04
N ALA A 321 -12.77 -11.64 -1.83
CA ALA A 321 -13.99 -10.88 -2.07
C ALA A 321 -14.13 -9.67 -1.13
N THR A 322 -13.79 -9.81 0.15
CA THR A 322 -13.77 -8.66 1.09
C THR A 322 -12.65 -7.68 0.76
N THR A 323 -11.51 -8.17 0.25
CA THR A 323 -10.41 -7.30 -0.22
C THR A 323 -10.80 -6.55 -1.49
N ALA A 324 -11.60 -7.15 -2.38
CA ALA A 324 -12.15 -6.46 -3.54
C ALA A 324 -13.10 -5.32 -3.14
N ASP A 325 -13.92 -5.52 -2.08
CA ASP A 325 -14.79 -4.46 -1.56
C ASP A 325 -13.97 -3.25 -1.05
N ARG A 326 -12.82 -3.50 -0.42
CA ARG A 326 -11.90 -2.44 0.03
C ARG A 326 -11.26 -1.70 -1.16
N LEU A 327 -10.90 -2.42 -2.22
CA LEU A 327 -10.39 -1.77 -3.43
C LEU A 327 -11.45 -0.91 -4.10
N MET A 328 -12.72 -1.37 -4.16
CA MET A 328 -13.84 -0.56 -4.63
C MET A 328 -14.04 0.69 -3.77
N TRP A 329 -13.92 0.55 -2.45
CA TRP A 329 -13.99 1.69 -1.53
C TRP A 329 -12.88 2.71 -1.84
N LEU A 330 -11.63 2.26 -2.07
CA LEU A 330 -10.53 3.16 -2.44
C LEU A 330 -10.80 3.87 -3.77
N GLU A 331 -11.29 3.14 -4.79
CA GLU A 331 -11.67 3.74 -6.07
C GLU A 331 -12.80 4.76 -5.92
N ASP A 332 -13.82 4.46 -5.11
CA ASP A 332 -14.94 5.36 -4.84
C ASP A 332 -14.48 6.58 -4.02
N TYR A 333 -13.56 6.39 -3.08
CA TYR A 333 -12.94 7.47 -2.30
C TYR A 333 -12.20 8.44 -3.22
N VAL A 334 -11.31 7.92 -4.08
CA VAL A 334 -10.55 8.73 -5.04
C VAL A 334 -11.48 9.43 -6.03
N ALA A 335 -12.49 8.74 -6.55
CA ALA A 335 -13.49 9.33 -7.44
C ALA A 335 -14.31 10.43 -6.76
N GLY A 336 -14.62 10.28 -5.47
CA GLY A 336 -15.30 11.30 -4.65
C GLY A 336 -14.41 12.52 -4.36
N GLN A 337 -13.09 12.33 -4.35
CA GLN A 337 -12.09 13.40 -4.24
C GLN A 337 -11.72 13.98 -5.60
N ALA A 338 -12.18 13.36 -6.71
CA ALA A 338 -11.83 13.80 -8.04
C ALA A 338 -12.18 15.27 -8.23
N TRP A 339 -11.15 16.03 -8.56
CA TRP A 339 -11.28 17.44 -8.89
C TRP A 339 -12.00 17.52 -10.24
N GLN A 340 -13.22 18.03 -10.23
CA GLN A 340 -13.96 18.25 -11.46
C GLN A 340 -13.22 19.30 -12.30
N ALA A 341 -12.66 18.86 -13.42
CA ALA A 341 -12.07 19.63 -14.50
C ALA A 341 -11.58 21.04 -14.11
N GLY A 342 -10.46 21.12 -13.37
CA GLY A 342 -9.86 22.39 -13.00
C GLY A 342 -9.26 23.11 -14.21
N GLN A 343 -9.29 24.41 -14.17
CA GLN A 343 -8.62 25.25 -15.15
C GLN A 343 -7.09 25.06 -15.06
N PRO A 344 -6.32 25.37 -16.11
CA PRO A 344 -4.87 25.36 -16.03
C PRO A 344 -4.41 26.44 -15.03
N ALA A 345 -3.28 26.21 -14.36
CA ALA A 345 -2.60 27.26 -13.62
C ALA A 345 -2.17 28.38 -14.59
N PRO A 346 -2.12 29.65 -14.15
CA PRO A 346 -1.60 30.74 -14.97
C PRO A 346 -0.14 30.42 -15.40
N SER A 347 0.26 30.89 -16.56
CA SER A 347 1.65 30.71 -17.04
C SER A 347 2.63 31.65 -16.33
N GLU A 348 2.16 32.77 -15.81
CA GLU A 348 2.90 33.76 -15.06
C GLU A 348 1.99 34.43 -14.02
N LEU A 349 2.56 34.96 -12.94
CA LEU A 349 1.84 35.74 -11.95
C LEU A 349 1.95 37.22 -12.31
N THR A 350 0.82 37.93 -12.24
CA THR A 350 0.75 39.37 -12.47
C THR A 350 0.41 40.15 -11.21
N ASP A 351 -0.49 39.63 -10.40
CA ASP A 351 -0.96 40.24 -9.16
C ASP A 351 -0.40 39.49 -7.93
N GLY A 352 -0.53 38.19 -7.94
CA GLY A 352 0.01 37.31 -6.90
C GLY A 352 -1.02 36.36 -6.30
N ILE A 353 -0.81 35.97 -5.03
CA ILE A 353 -1.66 35.03 -4.29
C ILE A 353 -2.29 35.74 -3.11
N SER A 354 -3.61 35.58 -2.94
CA SER A 354 -4.35 36.21 -1.84
C SER A 354 -5.13 35.17 -1.03
N PHE A 355 -5.13 35.34 0.28
CA PHE A 355 -5.96 34.64 1.24
C PHE A 355 -7.12 35.55 1.63
N ASP A 356 -8.34 35.08 1.51
CA ASP A 356 -9.57 35.81 1.79
C ASP A 356 -10.34 35.04 2.89
N HIS A 357 -10.19 35.48 4.13
CA HIS A 357 -10.81 34.91 5.33
C HIS A 357 -10.59 33.42 5.48
N VAL A 358 -9.35 32.96 5.27
CA VAL A 358 -9.00 31.54 5.25
C VAL A 358 -8.85 30.99 6.66
N SER A 359 -9.62 29.93 6.98
CA SER A 359 -9.42 29.12 8.19
C SER A 359 -9.18 27.67 7.79
N PHE A 360 -8.40 26.95 8.63
CA PHE A 360 -8.10 25.55 8.40
C PHE A 360 -8.01 24.76 9.69
N THR A 361 -8.69 23.61 9.69
CA THR A 361 -8.69 22.61 10.77
C THR A 361 -8.28 21.26 10.20
N TYR A 362 -7.29 20.59 10.80
CA TYR A 362 -6.90 19.25 10.39
C TYR A 362 -8.01 18.22 10.65
N PRO A 363 -8.12 17.17 9.82
CA PRO A 363 -9.10 16.10 10.06
C PRO A 363 -8.97 15.50 11.46
N GLY A 364 -10.09 15.43 12.19
CA GLY A 364 -10.13 14.88 13.55
C GLY A 364 -9.75 15.86 14.67
N GLN A 365 -9.40 17.10 14.37
CA GLN A 365 -9.21 18.18 15.34
C GLN A 365 -10.46 19.06 15.44
N GLU A 366 -10.70 19.64 16.63
CA GLU A 366 -11.84 20.55 16.85
C GLU A 366 -11.44 22.03 16.73
N THR A 367 -10.17 22.33 16.96
CA THR A 367 -9.66 23.72 16.94
C THR A 367 -8.98 24.05 15.60
N PRO A 368 -9.23 25.22 15.01
CA PRO A 368 -8.54 25.64 13.81
C PRO A 368 -7.04 25.89 14.11
N VAL A 369 -6.18 25.46 13.19
CA VAL A 369 -4.74 25.77 13.22
C VAL A 369 -4.45 27.10 12.54
N LEU A 370 -5.27 27.48 11.58
CA LEU A 370 -5.28 28.83 10.99
C LEU A 370 -6.70 29.37 11.10
N ASP A 371 -6.83 30.60 11.57
CA ASP A 371 -8.10 31.25 11.87
C ASP A 371 -8.16 32.65 11.24
N ASP A 372 -9.07 32.83 10.31
CA ASP A 372 -9.37 34.12 9.64
C ASP A 372 -8.14 34.78 8.99
N ILE A 373 -7.33 34.03 8.27
CA ILE A 373 -6.16 34.58 7.57
C ILE A 373 -6.57 35.44 6.38
N CYS A 374 -6.23 36.73 6.45
CA CYS A 374 -6.32 37.71 5.36
C CYS A 374 -4.91 38.14 4.99
N LEU A 375 -4.43 37.78 3.79
CA LEU A 375 -3.05 37.97 3.40
C LEU A 375 -2.92 38.11 1.88
N ARG A 376 -2.03 39.00 1.42
CA ARG A 376 -1.68 39.13 0.00
C ARG A 376 -0.17 38.99 -0.18
N LEU A 377 0.22 38.08 -1.06
CA LEU A 377 1.59 37.82 -1.49
C LEU A 377 1.74 38.38 -2.91
N GLN A 378 2.56 39.42 -3.07
CA GLN A 378 2.72 40.06 -4.38
C GLN A 378 3.58 39.22 -5.33
N ALA A 379 3.24 39.27 -6.62
CA ALA A 379 4.04 38.63 -7.65
C ALA A 379 5.49 39.16 -7.67
N GLY A 380 6.47 38.26 -7.82
CA GLY A 380 7.90 38.61 -7.89
C GLY A 380 8.54 38.96 -6.55
N THR A 381 7.87 38.69 -5.42
CA THR A 381 8.42 38.98 -4.08
C THR A 381 8.91 37.74 -3.34
N THR A 382 9.84 37.99 -2.44
CA THR A 382 10.28 37.01 -1.43
C THR A 382 9.56 37.33 -0.13
N VAL A 383 8.81 36.37 0.39
CA VAL A 383 8.00 36.51 1.60
C VAL A 383 8.56 35.60 2.69
N ALA A 384 8.87 36.16 3.85
CA ALA A 384 9.26 35.39 5.02
C ALA A 384 8.06 35.19 5.96
N VAL A 385 7.84 33.97 6.42
CA VAL A 385 6.83 33.63 7.44
C VAL A 385 7.54 33.26 8.73
N VAL A 386 7.29 34.03 9.78
CA VAL A 386 7.90 33.86 11.10
C VAL A 386 6.81 33.71 12.18
N GLY A 387 7.19 33.28 13.36
CA GLY A 387 6.29 33.07 14.51
C GLY A 387 6.77 31.93 15.40
N GLU A 388 6.13 31.76 16.53
CA GLU A 388 6.45 30.68 17.48
C GLU A 388 6.18 29.28 16.91
N ASN A 389 6.71 28.25 17.59
CA ASN A 389 6.42 26.87 17.21
C ASN A 389 4.93 26.59 17.46
N GLY A 390 4.26 26.02 16.45
CA GLY A 390 2.82 25.78 16.54
C GLY A 390 1.93 26.91 15.97
N ALA A 391 2.47 28.08 15.65
CA ALA A 391 1.71 29.22 15.13
C ALA A 391 1.04 28.99 13.75
N GLY A 392 1.18 27.81 13.12
CA GLY A 392 0.53 27.49 11.85
C GLY A 392 1.36 27.73 10.59
N LYS A 393 2.67 28.08 10.69
CA LYS A 393 3.55 28.37 9.56
C LYS A 393 3.59 27.27 8.48
N SER A 394 3.89 26.04 8.87
CA SER A 394 3.92 24.91 7.93
C SER A 394 2.53 24.57 7.36
N THR A 395 1.47 24.86 8.11
CA THR A 395 0.08 24.70 7.62
C THR A 395 -0.24 25.73 6.54
N LEU A 396 0.16 26.99 6.72
CA LEU A 396 0.01 28.02 5.70
C LEU A 396 0.71 27.63 4.40
N VAL A 397 1.91 27.11 4.50
CA VAL A 397 2.70 26.61 3.36
C VAL A 397 2.03 25.43 2.67
N LYS A 398 1.50 24.47 3.42
CA LYS A 398 0.78 23.32 2.87
C LYS A 398 -0.49 23.74 2.11
N LEU A 399 -1.21 24.75 2.59
CA LEU A 399 -2.35 25.33 1.89
C LEU A 399 -1.93 26.05 0.60
N LEU A 400 -0.87 26.85 0.62
CA LEU A 400 -0.28 27.49 -0.56
C LEU A 400 0.13 26.48 -1.63
N ALA A 401 0.77 25.39 -1.21
CA ALA A 401 1.18 24.31 -2.12
C ALA A 401 -0.01 23.48 -2.65
N GLY A 402 -1.25 23.76 -2.24
CA GLY A 402 -2.44 23.00 -2.64
C GLY A 402 -2.46 21.56 -2.12
N MET A 403 -1.81 21.30 -0.96
CA MET A 403 -1.79 19.99 -0.30
C MET A 403 -3.07 19.74 0.50
N TYR A 404 -3.74 20.81 0.91
CA TYR A 404 -5.02 20.82 1.63
C TYR A 404 -5.96 21.86 1.07
N ARG A 405 -7.25 21.69 1.32
CA ARG A 405 -8.26 22.72 1.08
C ARG A 405 -8.49 23.54 2.36
N PRO A 406 -8.69 24.85 2.28
CA PRO A 406 -9.17 25.58 3.44
C PRO A 406 -10.53 25.05 3.91
N THR A 407 -10.76 25.08 5.23
CA THR A 407 -12.05 24.70 5.83
C THR A 407 -13.10 25.78 5.59
N SER A 408 -12.68 27.04 5.57
CA SER A 408 -13.50 28.19 5.18
C SER A 408 -12.63 29.26 4.51
N GLY A 409 -13.26 30.21 3.83
CA GLY A 409 -12.57 31.20 3.02
C GLY A 409 -12.07 30.63 1.70
N ARG A 410 -11.20 31.38 1.01
CA ARG A 410 -10.63 30.97 -0.28
C ARG A 410 -9.22 31.51 -0.48
N ILE A 411 -8.44 30.81 -1.29
CA ILE A 411 -7.12 31.26 -1.75
C ILE A 411 -7.25 31.55 -3.24
N THR A 412 -6.79 32.71 -3.68
CA THR A 412 -6.85 33.11 -5.09
C THR A 412 -5.44 33.32 -5.65
N VAL A 413 -5.25 32.95 -6.92
CA VAL A 413 -4.03 33.14 -7.71
C VAL A 413 -4.39 34.06 -8.88
N ASP A 414 -3.87 35.28 -8.91
CA ASP A 414 -4.27 36.35 -9.86
C ASP A 414 -5.80 36.51 -9.99
N GLY A 415 -6.51 36.43 -8.84
CA GLY A 415 -7.96 36.54 -8.77
C GLY A 415 -8.74 35.25 -9.11
N GLN A 416 -8.08 34.20 -9.62
CA GLN A 416 -8.69 32.88 -9.83
C GLN A 416 -8.65 32.08 -8.55
N ASP A 417 -9.77 31.47 -8.14
CA ASP A 417 -9.78 30.58 -6.97
C ASP A 417 -8.86 29.38 -7.19
N LEU A 418 -7.96 29.11 -6.24
CA LEU A 418 -7.08 27.95 -6.26
C LEU A 418 -7.89 26.64 -6.32
N ALA A 419 -9.12 26.66 -5.78
CA ALA A 419 -10.06 25.56 -5.87
C ALA A 419 -10.51 25.28 -7.32
N ASP A 420 -10.45 26.20 -8.25
CA ASP A 420 -10.80 26.03 -9.66
C ASP A 420 -9.59 25.63 -10.52
N ILE A 421 -8.38 25.73 -10.00
CA ILE A 421 -7.15 25.32 -10.68
C ILE A 421 -6.93 23.81 -10.49
N SER A 422 -6.62 23.07 -11.56
CA SER A 422 -6.28 21.66 -11.47
C SER A 422 -5.09 21.43 -10.52
N PRO A 423 -5.19 20.56 -9.50
CA PRO A 423 -4.09 20.27 -8.58
C PRO A 423 -2.83 19.81 -9.30
N ARG A 424 -2.99 19.08 -10.40
CA ARG A 424 -1.86 18.63 -11.24
C ARG A 424 -1.13 19.81 -11.88
N HIS A 425 -1.87 20.80 -12.40
CA HIS A 425 -1.28 22.00 -13.00
C HIS A 425 -0.66 22.90 -11.94
N TRP A 426 -1.32 23.09 -10.80
CA TRP A 426 -0.76 23.86 -9.70
C TRP A 426 0.54 23.25 -9.17
N ARG A 427 0.58 21.94 -8.93
CA ARG A 427 1.80 21.24 -8.52
C ARG A 427 2.91 21.29 -9.57
N ALA A 428 2.57 21.28 -10.85
CA ALA A 428 3.55 21.48 -11.92
C ALA A 428 4.13 22.89 -11.93
N ALA A 429 3.37 23.89 -11.46
CA ALA A 429 3.78 25.27 -11.36
C ALA A 429 4.43 25.64 -10.01
N THR A 430 4.45 24.73 -9.03
CA THR A 430 5.01 24.94 -7.69
C THR A 430 6.22 24.05 -7.44
N THR A 431 7.16 24.52 -6.62
CA THR A 431 8.30 23.74 -6.16
C THR A 431 8.59 24.03 -4.70
N GLY A 432 9.43 23.21 -4.06
CA GLY A 432 9.80 23.48 -2.68
C GLY A 432 10.78 22.49 -2.06
N ALA A 433 11.33 22.90 -0.92
CA ALA A 433 12.04 22.05 0.01
C ALA A 433 11.32 22.12 1.37
N PHE A 434 10.85 20.97 1.83
CA PHE A 434 10.09 20.84 3.07
C PHE A 434 10.98 20.33 4.19
N GLN A 435 10.62 20.63 5.43
CA GLN A 435 11.34 20.19 6.63
C GLN A 435 11.42 18.65 6.71
N ASP A 436 10.29 17.98 6.41
CA ASP A 436 10.18 16.51 6.41
C ASP A 436 10.48 15.93 5.02
N PHE A 437 11.68 16.18 4.50
CA PHE A 437 12.07 15.71 3.18
C PHE A 437 12.28 14.18 3.12
N VAL A 438 11.92 13.59 1.99
CA VAL A 438 12.11 12.15 1.73
C VAL A 438 13.55 11.86 1.30
N ARG A 439 14.14 10.82 1.91
CA ARG A 439 15.45 10.27 1.55
C ARG A 439 15.25 9.15 0.52
N PHE A 440 15.37 9.47 -0.76
CA PHE A 440 15.21 8.48 -1.81
C PHE A 440 16.40 7.53 -1.89
N ALA A 441 16.14 6.22 -1.81
CA ALA A 441 17.14 5.18 -2.02
C ALA A 441 17.26 4.86 -3.51
N MET A 442 17.93 5.75 -4.22
CA MET A 442 18.18 5.66 -5.67
C MET A 442 19.50 6.37 -5.99
N SER A 443 19.88 6.50 -7.27
CA SER A 443 21.05 7.31 -7.63
C SER A 443 20.88 8.75 -7.16
N LEU A 444 21.97 9.44 -6.86
CA LEU A 444 21.93 10.84 -6.46
C LEU A 444 21.28 11.68 -7.57
N GLY A 445 21.65 11.43 -8.82
CA GLY A 445 21.09 12.11 -9.98
C GLY A 445 19.58 11.99 -10.09
N ASP A 446 19.06 10.75 -10.00
CA ASP A 446 17.58 10.50 -10.01
C ASP A 446 16.91 11.13 -8.79
N GLY A 447 17.56 11.05 -7.62
CA GLY A 447 17.04 11.60 -6.37
C GLY A 447 16.87 13.12 -6.40
N VAL A 448 17.72 13.84 -7.11
CA VAL A 448 17.60 15.28 -7.37
C VAL A 448 16.68 15.53 -8.56
N GLY A 449 16.87 14.81 -9.68
CA GLY A 449 16.10 14.93 -10.91
C GLY A 449 14.60 14.70 -10.73
N ALA A 450 14.20 13.92 -9.71
CA ALA A 450 12.80 13.71 -9.32
C ALA A 450 12.04 15.02 -9.00
N GLY A 451 12.75 16.15 -8.80
CA GLY A 451 12.15 17.48 -8.65
C GLY A 451 11.48 18.00 -9.93
N ASP A 452 11.91 17.51 -11.10
CA ASP A 452 11.34 17.84 -12.40
C ASP A 452 11.40 16.63 -13.34
N LEU A 453 10.39 15.76 -13.28
CA LEU A 453 10.38 14.48 -14.02
C LEU A 453 10.63 14.60 -15.55
N PRO A 454 10.14 15.62 -16.26
CA PRO A 454 10.49 15.79 -17.67
C PRO A 454 11.99 15.96 -17.95
N ARG A 455 12.76 16.40 -16.94
CA ARG A 455 14.20 16.63 -17.03
C ARG A 455 15.02 15.76 -16.05
N ILE A 456 14.47 14.65 -15.61
CA ILE A 456 15.13 13.74 -14.66
C ILE A 456 16.48 13.25 -15.18
N ASP A 457 16.59 13.00 -16.48
CA ASP A 457 17.81 12.51 -17.15
C ASP A 457 18.74 13.65 -17.61
N ASP A 458 18.37 14.92 -17.43
CA ASP A 458 19.18 16.08 -17.79
C ASP A 458 20.25 16.32 -16.72
N ARG A 459 21.42 15.71 -16.91
CA ARG A 459 22.55 15.83 -15.98
C ARG A 459 23.00 17.29 -15.80
N GLY A 460 22.87 18.14 -16.83
CA GLY A 460 23.21 19.56 -16.77
C GLY A 460 22.27 20.32 -15.83
N ALA A 461 20.97 20.09 -15.94
CA ALA A 461 19.97 20.66 -15.05
C ALA A 461 20.18 20.17 -13.60
N VAL A 462 20.43 18.87 -13.40
CA VAL A 462 20.73 18.28 -12.09
C VAL A 462 21.96 18.93 -11.45
N LEU A 463 23.07 19.04 -12.18
CA LEU A 463 24.29 19.69 -11.67
C LEU A 463 24.07 21.17 -11.37
N SER A 464 23.27 21.87 -12.19
CA SER A 464 22.91 23.25 -11.93
C SER A 464 22.12 23.39 -10.62
N ALA A 465 21.15 22.51 -10.38
CA ALA A 465 20.35 22.47 -9.15
C ALA A 465 21.24 22.16 -7.93
N ILE A 466 22.17 21.21 -8.03
CA ILE A 466 23.12 20.86 -6.98
C ILE A 466 24.04 22.05 -6.63
N ARG A 467 24.53 22.76 -7.64
CA ARG A 467 25.33 23.98 -7.42
C ARG A 467 24.54 25.06 -6.71
N ARG A 468 23.30 25.33 -7.13
CA ARG A 468 22.42 26.30 -6.48
C ARG A 468 22.10 25.94 -5.03
N ALA A 469 22.06 24.64 -4.70
CA ALA A 469 21.83 24.15 -3.34
C ALA A 469 23.12 24.13 -2.48
N GLY A 470 24.27 24.56 -2.98
CA GLY A 470 25.53 24.52 -2.26
C GLY A 470 26.02 23.10 -1.96
N ALA A 471 25.75 22.14 -2.86
CA ALA A 471 26.07 20.71 -2.66
C ALA A 471 27.11 20.18 -3.68
N SER A 472 27.88 21.07 -4.32
CA SER A 472 28.87 20.68 -5.33
C SER A 472 30.01 19.81 -4.78
N ASP A 473 30.31 19.94 -3.49
CA ASP A 473 31.28 19.12 -2.76
C ASP A 473 30.93 17.61 -2.82
N LEU A 474 29.67 17.27 -2.96
CA LEU A 474 29.22 15.86 -3.03
C LEU A 474 29.62 15.19 -4.35
N VAL A 475 29.50 15.87 -5.48
CA VAL A 475 29.58 15.25 -6.81
C VAL A 475 30.78 15.70 -7.65
N GLY A 476 31.55 16.70 -7.19
CA GLY A 476 32.57 17.38 -8.00
C GLY A 476 31.94 18.31 -9.05
N THR A 477 32.81 18.97 -9.83
CA THR A 477 32.39 20.02 -10.77
C THR A 477 31.73 19.50 -12.03
N ASP A 478 32.07 18.30 -12.45
CA ASP A 478 31.61 17.63 -13.68
C ASP A 478 30.56 16.52 -13.45
N GLY A 479 30.31 16.16 -12.17
CA GLY A 479 29.34 15.15 -11.79
C GLY A 479 29.75 13.70 -12.03
N HIS A 480 31.01 13.47 -12.39
CA HIS A 480 31.56 12.12 -12.63
C HIS A 480 32.40 11.58 -11.47
N GLY A 481 32.46 12.30 -10.36
CA GLY A 481 33.28 12.00 -9.19
C GLY A 481 34.29 13.10 -8.93
N GLY A 482 35.13 12.93 -7.90
CA GLY A 482 36.05 13.97 -7.45
C GLY A 482 35.54 14.85 -6.30
N GLY A 483 34.26 14.61 -5.88
CA GLY A 483 33.69 15.09 -4.61
C GLY A 483 33.76 14.03 -3.53
N ASP A 484 32.94 14.18 -2.48
CA ASP A 484 32.81 13.21 -1.38
C ASP A 484 32.28 11.83 -1.85
N LEU A 485 31.60 11.79 -3.00
CA LEU A 485 31.00 10.60 -3.57
C LEU A 485 31.74 10.12 -4.82
N PRO A 486 32.21 8.85 -4.84
CA PRO A 486 33.17 8.38 -5.85
C PRO A 486 32.57 8.31 -7.27
N ASP A 487 31.26 7.98 -7.38
CA ASP A 487 30.58 7.82 -8.66
C ASP A 487 29.73 9.07 -9.03
N GLY A 488 29.94 10.20 -8.34
CA GLY A 488 29.23 11.45 -8.61
C GLY A 488 27.71 11.28 -8.59
N LEU A 489 27.03 11.68 -9.68
CA LEU A 489 25.58 11.58 -9.82
C LEU A 489 25.06 10.14 -9.85
N ASP A 490 25.88 9.17 -10.24
CA ASP A 490 25.49 7.77 -10.35
C ASP A 490 25.62 7.03 -9.01
N THR A 491 26.12 7.68 -7.96
CA THR A 491 26.25 7.09 -6.62
C THR A 491 24.88 6.69 -6.07
N LEU A 492 24.72 5.38 -5.77
CA LEU A 492 23.52 4.86 -5.12
C LEU A 492 23.47 5.32 -3.65
N LEU A 493 22.37 5.92 -3.24
CA LEU A 493 22.14 6.43 -1.88
C LEU A 493 21.27 5.46 -1.07
N GLY A 494 21.52 5.39 0.23
CA GLY A 494 20.75 4.57 1.17
C GLY A 494 21.46 3.28 1.57
N SER A 495 21.88 3.18 2.84
CA SER A 495 22.64 2.04 3.38
C SER A 495 21.89 0.71 3.30
N TYR A 496 20.54 0.73 3.36
CA TYR A 496 19.71 -0.49 3.30
C TYR A 496 19.59 -1.09 1.88
N VAL A 497 20.00 -0.37 0.83
CA VAL A 497 20.10 -0.89 -0.55
C VAL A 497 21.56 -1.10 -0.97
N GLY A 498 22.50 -1.08 -0.03
CA GLY A 498 23.93 -1.21 -0.33
C GLY A 498 24.58 0.09 -0.85
N GLY A 499 23.87 1.20 -0.81
CA GLY A 499 24.35 2.51 -1.23
C GLY A 499 25.07 3.29 -0.11
N ARG A 500 25.54 4.50 -0.43
CA ARG A 500 26.21 5.39 0.51
C ARG A 500 25.23 6.02 1.50
N ALA A 501 25.64 6.07 2.77
CA ALA A 501 24.93 6.83 3.79
C ALA A 501 25.41 8.29 3.74
N LEU A 502 24.47 9.23 3.75
CA LEU A 502 24.74 10.66 3.85
C LEU A 502 24.42 11.18 5.26
N SER A 503 25.09 12.25 5.67
CA SER A 503 24.73 13.00 6.87
C SER A 503 23.37 13.70 6.71
N GLY A 504 22.74 14.11 7.82
CA GLY A 504 21.48 14.85 7.78
C GLY A 504 21.57 16.11 6.93
N GLY A 505 22.68 16.86 7.06
CA GLY A 505 22.92 18.08 6.29
C GLY A 505 23.14 17.84 4.79
N GLN A 506 23.84 16.76 4.43
CA GLN A 506 23.99 16.37 3.03
C GLN A 506 22.64 16.01 2.41
N TRP A 507 21.79 15.23 3.12
CA TRP A 507 20.43 14.93 2.69
C TRP A 507 19.57 16.19 2.52
N GLN A 508 19.69 17.16 3.43
CA GLN A 508 18.95 18.41 3.35
C GLN A 508 19.36 19.23 2.13
N ARG A 509 20.68 19.35 1.83
CA ARG A 509 21.15 20.02 0.62
C ARG A 509 20.68 19.33 -0.66
N LEU A 510 20.57 17.99 -0.69
CA LEU A 510 20.01 17.27 -1.83
C LEU A 510 18.48 17.49 -1.96
N ALA A 511 17.75 17.55 -0.84
CA ALA A 511 16.34 17.89 -0.86
C ALA A 511 16.10 19.31 -1.40
N LEU A 512 16.98 20.25 -1.03
CA LEU A 512 16.97 21.59 -1.57
C LEU A 512 17.29 21.60 -3.07
N ALA A 513 18.32 20.86 -3.51
CA ALA A 513 18.66 20.73 -4.94
C ALA A 513 17.46 20.19 -5.74
N ARG A 514 16.73 19.20 -5.20
CA ARG A 514 15.49 18.69 -5.79
C ARG A 514 14.43 19.78 -5.95
N GLY A 515 14.21 20.60 -4.93
CA GLY A 515 13.31 21.76 -5.00
C GLY A 515 13.74 22.81 -6.03
N LEU A 516 15.04 22.81 -6.42
CA LEU A 516 15.60 23.75 -7.37
C LEU A 516 15.65 23.22 -8.82
N MET A 517 15.17 22.00 -9.08
CA MET A 517 15.19 21.44 -10.43
C MET A 517 14.27 22.19 -11.41
N ARG A 518 13.16 22.76 -10.94
CA ARG A 518 12.21 23.46 -11.81
C ARG A 518 12.71 24.85 -12.18
N ASP A 519 12.59 25.16 -13.47
CA ASP A 519 12.79 26.49 -13.98
C ASP A 519 11.47 27.27 -13.93
N ARG A 520 11.53 28.51 -13.43
CA ARG A 520 10.41 29.45 -13.39
C ARG A 520 9.12 28.92 -12.70
N PRO A 521 9.20 28.40 -11.47
CA PRO A 521 7.99 28.02 -10.72
C PRO A 521 7.21 29.29 -10.30
N LEU A 522 5.89 29.25 -10.36
CA LEU A 522 5.04 30.35 -9.88
C LEU A 522 5.16 30.52 -8.36
N LEU A 523 5.36 29.42 -7.64
CA LEU A 523 5.54 29.41 -6.20
C LEU A 523 6.72 28.51 -5.83
N THR A 524 7.66 29.07 -5.08
CA THR A 524 8.74 28.32 -4.43
C THR A 524 8.53 28.35 -2.92
N VAL A 525 8.47 27.19 -2.29
CA VAL A 525 8.31 27.05 -0.84
C VAL A 525 9.59 26.50 -0.22
N LEU A 526 10.11 27.18 0.79
CA LEU A 526 11.29 26.79 1.52
C LEU A 526 10.96 26.73 3.02
N ASP A 527 10.71 25.52 3.53
CA ASP A 527 10.36 25.30 4.93
C ASP A 527 11.60 24.86 5.71
N GLU A 528 12.19 25.76 6.48
CA GLU A 528 13.43 25.59 7.25
C GLU A 528 14.59 24.99 6.44
N PRO A 529 14.90 25.50 5.23
CA PRO A 529 15.82 24.85 4.29
C PRO A 529 17.25 24.81 4.79
N THR A 530 17.60 25.55 5.83
CA THR A 530 18.97 25.88 6.24
C THR A 530 19.34 25.40 7.64
N ALA A 531 18.52 24.53 8.26
CA ALA A 531 18.78 24.04 9.62
C ALA A 531 20.18 23.42 9.81
N SER A 532 20.82 22.96 8.72
CA SER A 532 22.16 22.37 8.71
C SER A 532 23.24 23.19 7.97
N LEU A 533 22.92 24.43 7.51
CA LEU A 533 23.87 25.33 6.88
C LEU A 533 24.47 26.31 7.90
N ASP A 534 25.70 26.71 7.69
CA ASP A 534 26.32 27.82 8.39
C ASP A 534 25.78 29.17 7.89
N ALA A 535 25.86 30.21 8.72
CA ALA A 535 25.27 31.50 8.43
C ALA A 535 25.75 32.15 7.10
N PRO A 536 27.03 32.06 6.70
CA PRO A 536 27.50 32.55 5.41
C PRO A 536 26.90 31.81 4.21
N SER A 537 26.82 30.47 4.27
CA SER A 537 26.26 29.63 3.21
C SER A 537 24.74 29.86 3.08
N GLU A 538 24.06 30.07 4.18
CA GLU A 538 22.65 30.42 4.24
C GLU A 538 22.40 31.79 3.58
N ALA A 539 23.16 32.82 3.94
CA ALA A 539 23.04 34.14 3.34
C ALA A 539 23.30 34.15 1.83
N ALA A 540 24.32 33.41 1.38
CA ALA A 540 24.63 33.26 -0.05
C ALA A 540 23.51 32.55 -0.81
N LEU A 541 22.91 31.52 -0.22
CA LEU A 541 21.77 30.81 -0.78
C LEU A 541 20.56 31.75 -0.96
N PHE A 542 20.20 32.53 0.06
CA PHE A 542 19.09 33.49 -0.03
C PHE A 542 19.36 34.63 -0.99
N ALA A 543 20.60 35.16 -1.02
CA ALA A 543 20.98 36.14 -2.02
C ALA A 543 20.75 35.58 -3.44
N SER A 544 21.14 34.32 -3.69
CA SER A 544 20.92 33.67 -4.98
C SER A 544 19.42 33.52 -5.35
N TYR A 545 18.56 33.24 -4.38
CA TYR A 545 17.09 33.17 -4.61
C TYR A 545 16.49 34.55 -4.92
N ARG A 546 16.85 35.54 -4.13
CA ARG A 546 16.40 36.92 -4.35
C ARG A 546 16.87 37.44 -5.71
N ASP A 547 18.13 37.19 -6.05
CA ASP A 547 18.71 37.62 -7.32
C ASP A 547 18.11 36.84 -8.49
N ALA A 548 17.80 35.53 -8.33
CA ALA A 548 17.06 34.76 -9.31
C ALA A 548 15.62 35.30 -9.51
N ALA A 549 14.91 35.64 -8.44
CA ALA A 549 13.60 36.27 -8.53
C ALA A 549 13.64 37.65 -9.19
N ARG A 550 14.72 38.42 -8.97
CA ARG A 550 14.90 39.79 -9.51
C ARG A 550 15.52 39.83 -10.91
N SER A 551 16.47 38.90 -11.24
CA SER A 551 17.18 38.89 -12.53
C SER A 551 16.30 38.41 -13.68
N GLN A 552 15.32 37.57 -13.39
CA GLN A 552 14.38 37.06 -14.38
C GLN A 552 13.31 38.09 -14.77
N GLY A 553 13.15 39.20 -14.01
CA GLY A 553 12.28 40.33 -14.36
C GLY A 553 12.91 41.40 -15.26
N ARG A 554 14.22 41.24 -15.65
CA ARG A 554 14.94 42.26 -16.45
C ARG A 554 15.16 41.90 -17.92
N ASP A 555 15.04 40.66 -18.32
CA ASP A 555 15.07 40.22 -19.71
C ASP A 555 13.64 40.00 -20.23
N GLU A 556 13.34 40.48 -21.41
CA GLU A 556 12.08 40.57 -22.13
C GLU A 556 11.10 39.39 -21.99
N GLY A 557 10.46 39.23 -20.85
CA GLY A 557 9.43 38.25 -20.55
C GLY A 557 9.22 38.21 -19.04
N LYS A 558 8.24 38.95 -18.57
CA LYS A 558 7.87 39.11 -17.15
C LYS A 558 7.51 37.80 -16.50
N TRP A 559 8.51 37.10 -15.88
CA TRP A 559 8.18 36.03 -14.96
C TRP A 559 8.35 36.56 -13.53
N ALA A 560 7.31 36.44 -12.71
CA ALA A 560 7.26 37.00 -11.36
C ALA A 560 6.77 35.91 -10.36
N GLY A 561 7.57 34.86 -10.16
CA GLY A 561 7.26 33.84 -9.14
C GLY A 561 7.39 34.39 -7.72
N ILE A 562 6.64 33.81 -6.78
CA ILE A 562 6.68 34.11 -5.36
C ILE A 562 7.58 33.09 -4.66
N THR A 563 8.51 33.55 -3.82
CA THR A 563 9.29 32.68 -2.93
C THR A 563 8.79 32.86 -1.49
N VAL A 564 8.29 31.80 -0.87
CA VAL A 564 7.87 31.78 0.53
C VAL A 564 8.90 31.03 1.35
N LEU A 565 9.46 31.72 2.32
CA LEU A 565 10.45 31.19 3.26
C LEU A 565 9.84 31.08 4.65
N VAL A 566 9.81 29.89 5.21
CA VAL A 566 9.58 29.69 6.64
C VAL A 566 10.94 29.56 7.34
N SER A 567 11.22 30.47 8.24
CA SER A 567 12.48 30.44 8.98
C SER A 567 12.29 31.03 10.38
N HIS A 568 13.03 30.46 11.31
CA HIS A 568 13.22 31.03 12.65
C HIS A 568 14.57 31.79 12.78
N ARG A 569 15.35 31.91 11.69
CA ARG A 569 16.66 32.60 11.66
C ARG A 569 16.52 34.00 11.08
N PHE A 570 16.57 35.01 11.93
CA PHE A 570 16.35 36.39 11.51
C PHE A 570 17.48 36.97 10.64
N GLY A 571 18.66 36.34 10.63
CA GLY A 571 19.75 36.70 9.71
C GLY A 571 19.40 36.58 8.22
N THR A 572 18.36 35.82 7.89
CA THR A 572 17.84 35.64 6.52
C THR A 572 16.49 36.29 6.32
N VAL A 573 15.65 36.29 7.35
CA VAL A 573 14.30 36.88 7.31
C VAL A 573 14.32 38.37 6.94
N HIS A 574 15.29 39.14 7.45
CA HIS A 574 15.41 40.57 7.17
C HIS A 574 15.66 40.91 5.69
N MET A 575 16.06 39.93 4.87
CA MET A 575 16.28 40.11 3.43
C MET A 575 15.01 39.94 2.59
N ALA A 576 13.91 39.49 3.19
CA ALA A 576 12.64 39.32 2.51
C ALA A 576 11.99 40.68 2.17
N ASP A 577 11.26 40.72 1.03
CA ASP A 577 10.54 41.92 0.61
C ASP A 577 9.30 42.14 1.50
N GLN A 578 8.71 41.05 2.01
CA GLN A 578 7.59 41.05 2.95
C GLN A 578 7.83 40.05 4.06
N ILE A 579 7.51 40.41 5.28
CA ILE A 579 7.58 39.53 6.46
C ILE A 579 6.16 39.41 7.03
N ILE A 580 5.75 38.19 7.33
CA ILE A 580 4.47 37.86 7.93
C ILE A 580 4.74 37.20 9.27
N VAL A 581 4.18 37.78 10.33
CA VAL A 581 4.24 37.20 11.67
C VAL A 581 2.94 36.47 11.95
N LEU A 582 3.04 35.16 12.15
CA LEU A 582 1.92 34.35 12.62
C LEU A 582 1.99 34.17 14.14
N ASP A 583 0.87 34.42 14.80
CA ASP A 583 0.69 34.19 16.20
C ASP A 583 -0.69 33.55 16.44
N ASP A 584 -0.70 32.41 17.16
CA ASP A 584 -1.91 31.62 17.48
C ASP A 584 -2.85 31.43 16.28
N GLY A 585 -2.27 31.05 15.12
CA GLY A 585 -3.02 30.77 13.89
C GLY A 585 -3.55 31.99 13.14
N ARG A 586 -3.16 33.22 13.52
CA ARG A 586 -3.58 34.48 12.88
C ARG A 586 -2.38 35.29 12.38
N VAL A 587 -2.62 36.18 11.43
CA VAL A 587 -1.62 37.18 11.01
C VAL A 587 -1.60 38.30 12.03
N ALA A 588 -0.56 38.32 12.87
CA ALA A 588 -0.37 39.37 13.87
C ALA A 588 0.25 40.64 13.26
N GLU A 589 1.26 40.49 12.41
CA GLU A 589 1.97 41.60 11.79
C GLU A 589 2.34 41.27 10.35
N SER A 590 2.37 42.25 9.46
CA SER A 590 2.85 42.12 8.09
C SER A 590 3.46 43.45 7.61
N GLY A 591 4.69 43.37 7.05
CA GLY A 591 5.43 44.54 6.58
C GLY A 591 6.84 44.17 6.13
N ASP A 592 7.65 45.18 5.85
CA ASP A 592 9.08 44.99 5.66
C ASP A 592 9.85 45.04 6.99
N HIS A 593 11.12 44.66 6.97
CA HIS A 593 11.98 44.63 8.16
C HIS A 593 12.00 45.95 8.94
N GLN A 594 12.12 47.09 8.22
CA GLN A 594 12.26 48.37 8.87
C GLN A 594 10.95 48.83 9.52
N SER A 595 9.83 48.62 8.85
CA SER A 595 8.49 48.96 9.39
C SER A 595 8.17 48.12 10.63
N LEU A 596 8.44 46.82 10.60
CA LEU A 596 8.13 45.91 11.73
C LEU A 596 9.05 46.16 12.94
N ILE A 597 10.33 46.47 12.74
CA ILE A 597 11.22 46.87 13.83
C ILE A 597 10.75 48.20 14.48
N SER A 598 10.29 49.16 13.64
CA SER A 598 9.82 50.47 14.15
C SER A 598 8.50 50.37 14.92
N GLN A 599 7.67 49.38 14.63
CA GLN A 599 6.42 49.11 15.35
C GLN A 599 6.64 48.54 16.77
N ALA A 600 7.86 48.03 17.05
CA ALA A 600 8.23 47.43 18.34
C ALA A 600 7.26 46.32 18.80
N GLY A 601 6.71 45.56 17.85
CA GLY A 601 5.77 44.47 18.10
C GLY A 601 6.47 43.09 18.25
N ILE A 602 5.74 42.03 17.97
CA ILE A 602 6.19 40.63 18.11
C ILE A 602 7.46 40.37 17.27
N TYR A 603 7.51 40.88 16.05
CA TYR A 603 8.68 40.75 15.19
C TYR A 603 9.94 41.37 15.82
N ALA A 604 9.82 42.59 16.33
CA ALA A 604 10.95 43.30 16.96
C ALA A 604 11.43 42.59 18.23
N GLU A 605 10.52 42.03 19.01
CA GLU A 605 10.84 41.23 20.20
C GLU A 605 11.59 39.95 19.82
N LEU A 606 11.08 39.16 18.90
CA LEU A 606 11.72 37.92 18.42
C LEU A 606 13.10 38.20 17.80
N PHE A 607 13.22 39.28 17.01
CA PHE A 607 14.49 39.72 16.41
C PHE A 607 15.51 40.08 17.50
N THR A 608 15.11 40.84 18.52
CA THR A 608 15.99 41.30 19.59
C THR A 608 16.47 40.12 20.45
N LEU A 609 15.56 39.19 20.77
CA LEU A 609 15.90 37.97 21.53
C LEU A 609 16.94 37.11 20.80
N GLN A 610 16.81 36.93 19.49
CA GLN A 610 17.81 36.20 18.72
C GLN A 610 19.13 36.96 18.54
N ALA A 611 19.06 38.26 18.29
CA ALA A 611 20.26 39.09 18.18
C ALA A 611 21.06 39.09 19.48
N ALA A 612 20.42 39.08 20.64
CA ALA A 612 21.07 38.94 21.94
C ALA A 612 21.77 37.57 22.12
N GLY A 613 21.26 36.51 21.53
CA GLY A 613 21.84 35.18 21.56
C GLY A 613 23.10 35.01 20.66
N TYR A 614 23.35 35.97 19.75
CA TYR A 614 24.54 36.00 18.86
C TYR A 614 25.60 36.99 19.29
N GLN A 615 25.39 37.75 20.36
CA GLN A 615 26.46 38.56 20.96
C GLN A 615 27.35 37.69 21.84
N PRO A 616 28.70 37.64 21.63
CA PRO A 616 29.62 36.78 22.34
C PRO A 616 29.77 37.15 23.84
#